data_ebeb6ac6b03758c5a0f1c61d188c1fd1
#
_entry.id   ebeb6ac6b03758c5a0f1c61d188c1fd1
#
_cell.length_a   1.000
_cell.length_b   1.000
_cell.length_c   1.000
_cell.angle_alpha   90.00
_cell.angle_beta   90.00
_cell.angle_gamma   90.00
#
_symmetry.space_group_name_H-M   'P 1'
#
loop_
_entity.id
_entity.type
_entity.pdbx_description
1 polymer ?
#
loop_
_entity_poly.entity_id
_entity_poly.type
_entity_poly.pdbx_seq_one_letter_code
_entity_poly.pdbx_strand_id
1 'polypeptide(L)'
;MEFGRIFLAAEWRNLVMLNYRVDPGILERFVPRGTAVDSFQGSTYISVVGFQFLRTRLFGRLAIPFHANFDEVNLRFYVRRKEGEETRRGVVFVKEIVPRRAIAAVARFSYGEKYVSVPMRRVISAEGAGLTAEYRWKFRGRWYAVRAEATNAPILPAEGSLEQFITEHYWGYTGRRDGQTVEYRVSHVPWRVWSASKSHFESDAGTLYGPEFKDCFHQPPASAFIAEGSAVSVHFPRRLAL
;
A
#
# COMPACT_ATOMS: atom_id res chain seq x y z
N MET A 1 4.06 12.19 -22.86
CA MET A 1 5.34 11.49 -22.56
C MET A 1 5.04 10.02 -22.37
N GLU A 2 5.63 9.17 -23.19
CA GLU A 2 5.47 7.72 -23.11
C GLU A 2 6.04 7.23 -21.77
N PHE A 3 5.21 6.53 -20.99
CA PHE A 3 5.64 6.01 -19.71
C PHE A 3 6.68 4.92 -19.95
N GLY A 4 7.78 5.00 -19.21
CA GLY A 4 8.92 4.09 -19.34
C GLY A 4 8.53 2.62 -19.28
N ARG A 5 9.46 1.74 -19.63
CA ARG A 5 9.29 0.28 -19.70
C ARG A 5 8.71 -0.27 -18.39
N ILE A 6 7.88 -1.32 -18.50
CA ILE A 6 7.34 -2.03 -17.32
C ILE A 6 8.49 -2.77 -16.64
N PHE A 7 8.66 -2.52 -15.35
CA PHE A 7 9.57 -3.26 -14.49
C PHE A 7 8.91 -4.51 -13.91
N LEU A 8 7.66 -4.38 -13.42
CA LEU A 8 6.91 -5.47 -12.81
C LEU A 8 5.46 -5.42 -13.26
N ALA A 9 4.91 -6.56 -13.65
CA ALA A 9 3.48 -6.76 -13.85
C ALA A 9 2.98 -7.80 -12.84
N ALA A 10 1.80 -7.56 -12.26
CA ALA A 10 1.16 -8.47 -11.32
C ALA A 10 -0.36 -8.25 -11.34
N GLU A 11 -1.09 -9.06 -10.58
CA GLU A 11 -2.43 -8.71 -10.12
C GLU A 11 -2.37 -8.42 -8.62
N TRP A 12 -2.93 -7.30 -8.21
CA TRP A 12 -3.23 -7.03 -6.80
C TRP A 12 -4.68 -7.41 -6.55
N ARG A 13 -4.92 -8.17 -5.48
CA ARG A 13 -6.27 -8.65 -5.17
C ARG A 13 -6.58 -8.57 -3.68
N ASN A 14 -7.88 -8.38 -3.40
CA ASN A 14 -8.45 -8.42 -2.05
C ASN A 14 -7.73 -7.47 -1.08
N LEU A 15 -7.58 -6.21 -1.48
CA LEU A 15 -6.84 -5.23 -0.71
C LEU A 15 -7.67 -4.75 0.49
N VAL A 16 -7.40 -5.27 1.69
CA VAL A 16 -7.88 -4.69 2.94
C VAL A 16 -7.20 -3.35 3.15
N MET A 17 -7.98 -2.29 3.30
CA MET A 17 -7.48 -0.94 3.54
C MET A 17 -8.16 -0.33 4.75
N LEU A 18 -7.38 -0.10 5.82
CA LEU A 18 -7.81 0.61 7.02
C LEU A 18 -7.09 1.94 7.09
N ASN A 19 -7.87 3.03 7.04
CA ASN A 19 -7.37 4.38 6.85
C ASN A 19 -7.55 5.21 8.11
N TYR A 20 -6.47 5.69 8.70
CA TYR A 20 -6.45 6.41 9.96
C TYR A 20 -6.04 7.87 9.74
N ARG A 21 -6.74 8.80 10.39
CA ARG A 21 -6.28 10.19 10.45
C ARG A 21 -5.06 10.31 11.34
N VAL A 22 -4.09 11.11 10.92
CA VAL A 22 -2.88 11.37 11.71
C VAL A 22 -2.50 12.83 11.64
N ASP A 23 -1.76 13.27 12.64
CA ASP A 23 -1.08 14.56 12.61
C ASP A 23 0.00 14.53 11.50
N PRO A 24 0.02 15.49 10.57
CA PRO A 24 1.03 15.55 9.52
C PRO A 24 2.46 15.61 10.06
N GLY A 25 2.70 16.17 11.24
CA GLY A 25 4.01 16.22 11.89
C GLY A 25 4.63 14.84 12.13
N ILE A 26 3.80 13.79 12.33
CA ILE A 26 4.28 12.40 12.44
C ILE A 26 4.97 11.93 11.16
N LEU A 27 4.54 12.47 10.01
CA LEU A 27 4.97 12.03 8.69
C LEU A 27 6.19 12.78 8.14
N GLU A 28 6.51 13.96 8.68
CA GLU A 28 7.52 14.89 8.13
C GLU A 28 8.85 14.22 7.80
N ARG A 29 9.38 13.41 8.71
CA ARG A 29 10.68 12.74 8.50
C ARG A 29 10.66 11.64 7.42
N PHE A 30 9.47 11.21 7.01
CA PHE A 30 9.29 10.18 5.97
C PHE A 30 9.02 10.78 4.60
N VAL A 31 8.72 12.09 4.51
CA VAL A 31 8.39 12.77 3.25
C VAL A 31 9.65 12.88 2.38
N PRO A 32 9.66 12.26 1.19
CA PRO A 32 10.80 12.38 0.28
C PRO A 32 10.97 13.81 -0.22
N ARG A 33 12.21 14.25 -0.41
CA ARG A 33 12.51 15.59 -0.96
C ARG A 33 11.81 15.81 -2.29
N GLY A 34 11.26 17.00 -2.50
CA GLY A 34 10.51 17.35 -3.72
C GLY A 34 9.06 16.84 -3.74
N THR A 35 8.59 16.28 -2.62
CA THR A 35 7.17 15.95 -2.41
C THR A 35 6.63 16.70 -1.19
N ALA A 36 5.32 16.77 -1.05
CA ALA A 36 4.63 17.28 0.13
C ALA A 36 3.55 16.28 0.56
N VAL A 37 3.22 16.26 1.84
CA VAL A 37 2.09 15.45 2.34
C VAL A 37 0.82 15.83 1.58
N ASP A 38 0.09 14.84 1.10
CA ASP A 38 -1.23 15.04 0.51
C ASP A 38 -2.31 14.92 1.58
N SER A 39 -3.40 15.66 1.42
CA SER A 39 -4.49 15.69 2.36
C SER A 39 -5.84 15.59 1.64
N PHE A 40 -6.81 15.01 2.31
CA PHE A 40 -8.18 14.96 1.88
C PHE A 40 -9.05 15.76 2.84
N GLN A 41 -9.71 16.81 2.33
CA GLN A 41 -10.55 17.73 3.13
C GLN A 41 -9.83 18.24 4.41
N GLY A 42 -8.55 18.62 4.25
CA GLY A 42 -7.73 19.16 5.34
C GLY A 42 -7.17 18.12 6.32
N SER A 43 -7.48 16.84 6.16
CA SER A 43 -6.97 15.76 7.00
C SER A 43 -5.90 14.94 6.28
N THR A 44 -4.88 14.50 7.01
CA THR A 44 -3.86 13.56 6.53
C THR A 44 -4.16 12.15 7.00
N TYR A 45 -3.75 11.18 6.18
CA TYR A 45 -4.06 9.78 6.40
C TYR A 45 -2.84 8.89 6.29
N ILE A 46 -2.83 7.85 7.14
CA ILE A 46 -2.03 6.64 6.95
C ILE A 46 -2.96 5.47 6.67
N SER A 47 -2.50 4.52 5.86
CA SER A 47 -3.27 3.31 5.58
C SER A 47 -2.48 2.06 5.90
N VAL A 48 -3.10 1.15 6.65
CA VAL A 48 -2.66 -0.24 6.72
C VAL A 48 -3.31 -0.98 5.57
N VAL A 49 -2.49 -1.56 4.69
CA VAL A 49 -2.97 -2.25 3.49
C VAL A 49 -2.44 -3.67 3.49
N GLY A 50 -3.35 -4.65 3.47
CA GLY A 50 -3.00 -6.07 3.29
C GLY A 50 -3.57 -6.58 1.98
N PHE A 51 -2.77 -7.26 1.14
CA PHE A 51 -3.22 -7.71 -0.17
C PHE A 51 -2.39 -8.86 -0.74
N GLN A 52 -2.84 -9.40 -1.85
CA GLN A 52 -2.17 -10.45 -2.59
C GLN A 52 -1.49 -9.89 -3.84
N PHE A 53 -0.23 -10.26 -4.04
CA PHE A 53 0.40 -10.27 -5.35
C PHE A 53 0.14 -11.63 -6.01
N LEU A 54 -0.42 -11.60 -7.21
CA LEU A 54 -0.66 -12.80 -8.01
C LEU A 54 -0.01 -12.63 -9.38
N ARG A 55 0.46 -13.74 -9.96
CA ARG A 55 1.03 -13.80 -11.32
C ARG A 55 2.15 -12.78 -11.56
N THR A 56 2.97 -12.54 -10.56
CA THR A 56 4.06 -11.56 -10.62
C THR A 56 5.07 -11.93 -11.68
N ARG A 57 5.39 -10.98 -12.55
CA ARG A 57 6.35 -11.11 -13.64
C ARG A 57 7.29 -9.93 -13.68
N LEU A 58 8.60 -10.18 -13.79
CA LEU A 58 9.59 -9.15 -14.06
C LEU A 58 9.59 -8.78 -15.55
N PHE A 59 9.79 -7.49 -15.83
CA PHE A 59 9.80 -6.93 -17.18
C PHE A 59 8.53 -7.26 -17.99
N GLY A 60 7.41 -7.48 -17.29
CA GLY A 60 6.13 -7.86 -17.86
C GLY A 60 6.06 -9.30 -18.41
N ARG A 61 7.15 -10.06 -18.43
CA ARG A 61 7.24 -11.35 -19.13
C ARG A 61 7.82 -12.50 -18.31
N LEU A 62 8.83 -12.25 -17.49
CA LEU A 62 9.58 -13.29 -16.79
C LEU A 62 8.87 -13.66 -15.49
N ALA A 63 8.28 -14.84 -15.43
CA ALA A 63 7.78 -15.39 -14.17
C ALA A 63 8.96 -15.65 -13.21
N ILE A 64 8.79 -15.29 -11.93
CA ILE A 64 9.78 -15.59 -10.90
C ILE A 64 9.41 -16.93 -10.30
N PRO A 65 10.19 -18.01 -10.53
CA PRO A 65 9.90 -19.31 -9.94
C PRO A 65 9.68 -19.19 -8.42
N PHE A 66 8.64 -19.84 -7.91
CA PHE A 66 8.25 -19.86 -6.49
C PHE A 66 7.86 -18.49 -5.86
N HIS A 67 7.90 -17.39 -6.63
CA HIS A 67 7.62 -16.03 -6.13
C HIS A 67 6.53 -15.31 -6.95
N ALA A 68 5.77 -16.05 -7.75
CA ALA A 68 4.70 -15.47 -8.57
C ALA A 68 3.51 -14.99 -7.73
N ASN A 69 3.28 -15.63 -6.56
CA ASN A 69 2.15 -15.32 -5.68
C ASN A 69 2.64 -15.19 -4.24
N PHE A 70 2.35 -14.07 -3.61
CA PHE A 70 2.66 -13.81 -2.21
C PHE A 70 1.74 -12.75 -1.62
N ASP A 71 1.72 -12.67 -0.29
CA ASP A 71 0.96 -11.67 0.43
C ASP A 71 1.88 -10.52 0.85
N GLU A 72 1.33 -9.31 0.93
CA GLU A 72 2.00 -8.15 1.49
C GLU A 72 1.07 -7.44 2.47
N VAL A 73 1.66 -6.93 3.55
CA VAL A 73 1.02 -5.93 4.40
C VAL A 73 1.95 -4.73 4.47
N ASN A 74 1.43 -3.54 4.19
CA ASN A 74 2.22 -2.32 4.31
C ASN A 74 1.52 -1.24 5.12
N LEU A 75 2.34 -0.36 5.71
CA LEU A 75 1.90 0.92 6.21
C LEU A 75 2.38 2.00 5.24
N ARG A 76 1.46 2.79 4.72
CA ARG A 76 1.74 3.85 3.76
C ARG A 76 1.02 5.14 4.10
N PHE A 77 1.51 6.25 3.54
CA PHE A 77 0.84 7.54 3.56
C PHE A 77 0.88 8.18 2.16
N TYR A 78 0.28 9.34 2.03
CA TYR A 78 -0.02 9.97 0.75
C TYR A 78 0.77 11.26 0.59
N VAL A 79 1.34 11.44 -0.59
CA VAL A 79 2.11 12.63 -0.97
C VAL A 79 1.69 13.12 -2.34
N ARG A 80 1.98 14.40 -2.60
CA ARG A 80 1.81 15.03 -3.90
C ARG A 80 3.11 15.69 -4.34
N ARG A 81 3.32 15.77 -5.63
CA ARG A 81 4.42 16.49 -6.27
C ARG A 81 3.92 17.27 -7.46
N LYS A 82 4.37 18.52 -7.61
CA LYS A 82 4.16 19.29 -8.84
C LYS A 82 5.24 18.94 -9.85
N GLU A 83 4.83 18.65 -11.08
CA GLU A 83 5.70 18.43 -12.24
C GLU A 83 5.16 19.28 -13.39
N GLY A 84 5.68 20.50 -13.55
CA GLY A 84 5.05 21.50 -14.42
C GLY A 84 3.64 21.81 -13.95
N GLU A 85 2.66 21.71 -14.85
CA GLU A 85 1.24 21.92 -14.56
C GLU A 85 0.56 20.68 -13.93
N GLU A 86 1.20 19.50 -13.97
CA GLU A 86 0.65 18.25 -13.45
C GLU A 86 0.87 18.15 -11.94
N THR A 87 -0.19 17.77 -11.19
CA THR A 87 -0.06 17.34 -9.81
C THR A 87 -0.09 15.82 -9.76
N ARG A 88 1.05 15.20 -9.43
CA ARG A 88 1.20 13.76 -9.26
C ARG A 88 0.90 13.39 -7.83
N ARG A 89 -0.10 12.54 -7.65
CA ARG A 89 -0.47 11.97 -6.35
C ARG A 89 0.18 10.60 -6.21
N GLY A 90 0.80 10.36 -5.08
CA GLY A 90 1.53 9.11 -4.86
C GLY A 90 1.56 8.67 -3.42
N VAL A 91 2.09 7.47 -3.22
CA VAL A 91 2.25 6.85 -1.92
C VAL A 91 3.71 6.80 -1.51
N VAL A 92 3.93 6.85 -0.19
CA VAL A 92 5.22 6.56 0.46
C VAL A 92 5.00 5.43 1.44
N PHE A 93 5.78 4.37 1.32
CA PHE A 93 5.75 3.28 2.28
C PHE A 93 6.60 3.60 3.51
N VAL A 94 6.01 3.43 4.69
CA VAL A 94 6.72 3.47 5.97
C VAL A 94 7.42 2.14 6.20
N LYS A 95 6.67 1.03 5.95
CA LYS A 95 7.16 -0.33 6.09
C LYS A 95 6.32 -1.28 5.23
N GLU A 96 7.00 -2.29 4.68
CA GLU A 96 6.38 -3.34 3.89
C GLU A 96 6.74 -4.70 4.51
N ILE A 97 5.75 -5.54 4.73
CA ILE A 97 5.86 -6.85 5.37
C ILE A 97 5.55 -7.90 4.30
N VAL A 98 6.48 -8.80 4.06
CA VAL A 98 6.37 -9.84 3.02
C VAL A 98 6.83 -11.20 3.56
N PRO A 99 6.38 -12.33 3.01
CA PRO A 99 6.91 -13.64 3.39
C PRO A 99 8.36 -13.79 2.92
N ARG A 100 9.17 -14.54 3.68
CA ARG A 100 10.62 -14.74 3.44
C ARG A 100 10.96 -15.13 1.99
N ARG A 101 10.06 -15.81 1.29
CA ARG A 101 10.27 -16.26 -0.08
C ARG A 101 10.08 -15.15 -1.13
N ALA A 102 9.43 -14.05 -0.76
CA ALA A 102 9.17 -12.93 -1.67
C ALA A 102 10.30 -11.87 -1.69
N ILE A 103 11.23 -11.91 -0.73
CA ILE A 103 12.30 -10.90 -0.60
C ILE A 103 13.11 -10.72 -1.88
N ALA A 104 13.50 -11.80 -2.54
CA ALA A 104 14.33 -11.69 -3.73
C ALA A 104 13.63 -11.00 -4.91
N ALA A 105 12.29 -11.13 -4.97
CA ALA A 105 11.47 -10.47 -5.98
C ALA A 105 11.27 -8.99 -5.66
N VAL A 106 11.05 -8.69 -4.40
CA VAL A 106 10.69 -7.35 -3.90
C VAL A 106 11.92 -6.50 -3.58
N ALA A 107 13.00 -7.11 -3.04
CA ALA A 107 14.24 -6.39 -2.70
C ALA A 107 14.93 -5.74 -3.91
N ARG A 108 14.73 -6.26 -5.12
CA ARG A 108 15.20 -5.61 -6.35
C ARG A 108 14.36 -4.39 -6.72
N PHE A 109 13.16 -4.29 -6.18
CA PHE A 109 12.20 -3.22 -6.42
C PHE A 109 12.36 -2.08 -5.43
N SER A 110 12.74 -2.41 -4.21
CA SER A 110 12.90 -1.45 -3.13
C SER A 110 14.31 -0.90 -3.12
N TYR A 111 14.41 0.37 -3.33
CA TYR A 111 15.66 1.11 -3.16
C TYR A 111 15.92 1.53 -1.70
N GLY A 112 15.20 0.95 -0.74
CA GLY A 112 15.33 1.28 0.68
C GLY A 112 15.00 0.10 1.58
N GLU A 113 15.60 0.06 2.78
CA GLU A 113 15.48 -1.00 3.80
C GLU A 113 14.11 -0.99 4.53
N LYS A 114 13.02 -0.80 3.81
CA LYS A 114 11.69 -0.70 4.41
C LYS A 114 10.98 -2.05 4.54
N TYR A 115 11.61 -3.14 4.05
CA TYR A 115 11.02 -4.47 4.08
C TYR A 115 11.32 -5.23 5.37
N VAL A 116 10.28 -5.91 5.88
CA VAL A 116 10.39 -6.92 6.93
C VAL A 116 9.89 -8.24 6.36
N SER A 117 10.74 -9.27 6.44
CA SER A 117 10.41 -10.59 5.95
C SER A 117 10.10 -11.54 7.08
N VAL A 118 8.85 -11.98 7.14
CA VAL A 118 8.32 -12.81 8.22
C VAL A 118 7.32 -13.85 7.69
N PRO A 119 7.02 -14.91 8.46
CA PRO A 119 5.92 -15.81 8.11
C PRO A 119 4.60 -15.05 8.00
N MET A 120 3.86 -15.31 6.92
CA MET A 120 2.54 -14.73 6.69
C MET A 120 1.50 -15.81 6.41
N ARG A 121 0.24 -15.50 6.69
CA ARG A 121 -0.94 -16.32 6.41
C ARG A 121 -2.08 -15.39 6.01
N ARG A 122 -3.02 -15.90 5.22
CA ARG A 122 -4.25 -15.18 4.87
C ARG A 122 -5.46 -16.05 5.01
N VAL A 123 -6.61 -15.41 5.17
CA VAL A 123 -7.94 -15.99 5.02
C VAL A 123 -8.76 -15.08 4.11
N ILE A 124 -9.25 -15.64 3.02
CA ILE A 124 -10.17 -14.96 2.10
C ILE A 124 -11.41 -15.84 2.00
N SER A 125 -12.56 -15.29 2.31
CA SER A 125 -13.84 -16.00 2.24
C SER A 125 -14.89 -15.10 1.63
N ALA A 126 -15.53 -15.56 0.56
CA ALA A 126 -16.68 -14.90 -0.06
C ALA A 126 -17.97 -15.59 0.41
N GLU A 127 -18.95 -14.79 0.81
CA GLU A 127 -20.27 -15.28 1.22
C GLU A 127 -21.36 -14.38 0.62
N GLY A 128 -22.16 -14.95 -0.29
CA GLY A 128 -23.12 -14.15 -1.08
C GLY A 128 -22.42 -13.04 -1.85
N ALA A 129 -22.84 -11.79 -1.62
CA ALA A 129 -22.19 -10.60 -2.21
C ALA A 129 -21.04 -10.05 -1.35
N GLY A 130 -20.85 -10.60 -0.16
CA GLY A 130 -19.86 -10.11 0.82
C GLY A 130 -18.51 -10.77 0.67
N LEU A 131 -17.54 -10.16 1.32
CA LEU A 131 -16.15 -10.62 1.34
C LEU A 131 -15.54 -10.40 2.71
N THR A 132 -14.85 -11.41 3.21
CA THR A 132 -13.94 -11.32 4.36
C THR A 132 -12.52 -11.51 3.86
N ALA A 133 -11.64 -10.60 4.22
CA ALA A 133 -10.22 -10.71 3.93
C ALA A 133 -9.40 -10.43 5.19
N GLU A 134 -8.45 -11.31 5.48
CA GLU A 134 -7.56 -11.19 6.62
C GLU A 134 -6.14 -11.57 6.20
N TYR A 135 -5.16 -10.73 6.63
CA TYR A 135 -3.74 -10.97 6.45
C TYR A 135 -3.06 -10.95 7.81
N ARG A 136 -2.33 -12.04 8.11
CA ARG A 136 -1.60 -12.23 9.37
C ARG A 136 -0.11 -12.32 9.12
N TRP A 137 0.68 -11.80 10.05
CA TRP A 137 2.14 -11.93 10.03
C TRP A 137 2.68 -12.22 11.41
N LYS A 138 3.80 -12.96 11.46
CA LYS A 138 4.44 -13.30 12.73
C LYS A 138 5.66 -12.42 12.97
N PHE A 139 5.58 -11.52 13.95
CA PHE A 139 6.67 -10.61 14.31
C PHE A 139 7.05 -10.82 15.77
N ARG A 140 8.35 -11.00 16.06
CA ARG A 140 8.86 -11.28 17.41
C ARG A 140 8.11 -12.40 18.16
N GLY A 141 7.79 -13.47 17.44
CA GLY A 141 7.14 -14.65 18.04
C GLY A 141 5.61 -14.57 18.13
N ARG A 142 4.99 -13.39 17.97
CA ARG A 142 3.54 -13.18 18.07
C ARG A 142 2.93 -12.99 16.68
N TRP A 143 1.70 -13.48 16.50
CA TRP A 143 0.90 -13.22 15.31
C TRP A 143 0.12 -11.92 15.47
N TYR A 144 0.13 -11.13 14.41
CA TYR A 144 -0.62 -9.89 14.24
C TYR A 144 -1.50 -10.00 13.00
N ALA A 145 -2.49 -9.11 12.87
CA ALA A 145 -3.45 -9.19 11.78
C ALA A 145 -3.99 -7.82 11.34
N VAL A 146 -4.37 -7.76 10.07
CA VAL A 146 -5.28 -6.77 9.50
C VAL A 146 -6.44 -7.52 8.84
N ARG A 147 -7.68 -7.15 9.16
CA ARG A 147 -8.90 -7.81 8.68
C ARG A 147 -9.98 -6.80 8.37
N ALA A 148 -10.77 -7.09 7.35
CA ALA A 148 -12.03 -6.42 7.05
C ALA A 148 -13.08 -7.44 6.63
N GLU A 149 -14.32 -7.17 7.00
CA GLU A 149 -15.51 -7.95 6.64
C GLU A 149 -16.54 -7.01 6.00
N ALA A 150 -17.08 -7.40 4.87
CA ALA A 150 -18.14 -6.69 4.17
C ALA A 150 -19.26 -7.65 3.79
N THR A 151 -20.49 -7.18 3.85
CA THR A 151 -21.68 -7.98 3.54
C THR A 151 -22.37 -7.55 2.23
N ASN A 152 -22.02 -6.36 1.73
CA ASN A 152 -22.60 -5.77 0.53
C ASN A 152 -21.77 -6.11 -0.72
N ALA A 153 -22.37 -5.91 -1.90
CA ALA A 153 -21.64 -5.99 -3.16
C ALA A 153 -20.63 -4.81 -3.30
N PRO A 154 -19.54 -5.00 -4.04
CA PRO A 154 -18.55 -3.93 -4.26
C PRO A 154 -19.11 -2.90 -5.26
N ILE A 155 -18.83 -1.63 -4.98
CA ILE A 155 -19.20 -0.50 -5.84
C ILE A 155 -17.97 0.34 -6.17
N LEU A 156 -18.00 1.08 -7.27
CA LEU A 156 -16.98 2.11 -7.51
C LEU A 156 -17.12 3.20 -6.45
N PRO A 157 -16.00 3.70 -5.88
CA PRO A 157 -16.04 4.85 -5.00
C PRO A 157 -16.74 6.04 -5.66
N ALA A 158 -17.52 6.77 -4.89
CA ALA A 158 -18.11 8.00 -5.37
C ALA A 158 -17.03 9.04 -5.70
N GLU A 159 -17.25 9.85 -6.72
CA GLU A 159 -16.34 10.95 -7.05
C GLU A 159 -16.17 11.90 -5.86
N GLY A 160 -14.92 12.27 -5.56
CA GLY A 160 -14.60 13.13 -4.44
C GLY A 160 -14.72 12.45 -3.06
N SER A 161 -14.91 11.12 -2.97
CA SER A 161 -14.91 10.38 -1.71
C SER A 161 -13.51 10.11 -1.17
N LEU A 162 -13.44 9.77 0.12
CA LEU A 162 -12.18 9.35 0.73
C LEU A 162 -11.66 8.05 0.12
N GLU A 163 -12.55 7.11 -0.22
CA GLU A 163 -12.20 5.83 -0.86
C GLU A 163 -11.55 6.06 -2.22
N GLN A 164 -12.07 7.01 -3.03
CA GLN A 164 -11.44 7.40 -4.28
C GLN A 164 -10.07 8.02 -4.02
N PHE A 165 -9.97 8.96 -3.07
CA PHE A 165 -8.68 9.55 -2.69
C PHE A 165 -7.66 8.48 -2.31
N ILE A 166 -8.03 7.48 -1.50
CA ILE A 166 -7.15 6.42 -1.01
C ILE A 166 -6.70 5.48 -2.14
N THR A 167 -7.58 5.17 -3.09
CA THR A 167 -7.31 4.17 -4.14
C THR A 167 -6.66 4.74 -5.39
N GLU A 168 -6.82 6.03 -5.67
CA GLU A 168 -6.37 6.66 -6.93
C GLU A 168 -5.05 7.43 -6.78
N HIS A 169 -4.03 6.77 -6.24
CA HIS A 169 -2.66 7.26 -6.20
C HIS A 169 -1.79 6.41 -7.12
N TYR A 170 -1.40 6.97 -8.25
CA TYR A 170 -0.72 6.26 -9.34
C TYR A 170 0.79 6.41 -9.35
N TRP A 171 1.38 6.99 -8.31
CA TRP A 171 2.81 7.17 -8.15
C TRP A 171 3.31 6.59 -6.83
N GLY A 172 4.56 6.14 -6.82
CA GLY A 172 5.27 5.79 -5.60
C GLY A 172 6.53 6.65 -5.47
N TYR A 173 6.82 7.07 -4.25
CA TYR A 173 7.99 7.86 -3.92
C TYR A 173 8.79 7.23 -2.80
N THR A 174 10.11 7.19 -2.94
CA THR A 174 11.01 6.65 -1.92
C THR A 174 12.19 7.59 -1.71
N GLY A 175 12.38 8.05 -0.49
CA GLY A 175 13.61 8.75 -0.08
C GLY A 175 14.75 7.75 0.11
N ARG A 176 15.91 8.04 -0.46
CA ARG A 176 17.13 7.25 -0.33
C ARG A 176 18.03 7.79 0.78
N ARG A 177 18.96 6.97 1.26
CA ARG A 177 19.98 7.38 2.25
C ARG A 177 20.91 8.51 1.77
N ASP A 178 21.11 8.61 0.45
CA ASP A 178 21.89 9.67 -0.18
C ASP A 178 21.12 11.00 -0.33
N GLY A 179 19.91 11.09 0.24
CA GLY A 179 19.03 12.26 0.17
C GLY A 179 18.30 12.42 -1.16
N GLN A 180 18.52 11.53 -2.12
CA GLN A 180 17.79 11.55 -3.39
C GLN A 180 16.40 10.95 -3.23
N THR A 181 15.48 11.37 -4.08
CA THR A 181 14.14 10.79 -4.19
C THR A 181 14.04 9.99 -5.47
N VAL A 182 13.45 8.81 -5.35
CA VAL A 182 13.09 7.95 -6.48
C VAL A 182 11.58 7.99 -6.62
N GLU A 183 11.13 8.13 -7.86
CA GLU A 183 9.73 8.08 -8.24
C GLU A 183 9.49 6.92 -9.22
N TYR A 184 8.34 6.28 -9.14
CA TYR A 184 7.89 5.27 -10.10
C TYR A 184 6.37 5.36 -10.30
N ARG A 185 5.90 5.00 -11.49
CA ARG A 185 4.48 4.96 -11.79
C ARG A 185 3.91 3.57 -11.57
N VAL A 186 2.71 3.51 -11.01
CA VAL A 186 1.86 2.32 -10.93
C VAL A 186 0.62 2.56 -11.77
N SER A 187 0.34 1.70 -12.73
CA SER A 187 -0.82 1.79 -13.60
C SER A 187 -1.81 0.70 -13.26
N HIS A 188 -3.05 1.08 -12.99
CA HIS A 188 -4.18 0.18 -12.78
C HIS A 188 -5.48 0.91 -13.12
N VAL A 189 -6.57 0.17 -13.28
CA VAL A 189 -7.92 0.73 -13.40
C VAL A 189 -8.48 1.11 -12.03
N PRO A 190 -9.46 2.04 -11.93
CA PRO A 190 -10.19 2.27 -10.69
C PRO A 190 -10.79 0.97 -10.15
N TRP A 191 -10.72 0.78 -8.83
CA TRP A 191 -11.17 -0.45 -8.18
C TRP A 191 -12.54 -0.28 -7.55
N ARG A 192 -13.39 -1.27 -7.72
CA ARG A 192 -14.60 -1.40 -6.89
C ARG A 192 -14.17 -1.75 -5.46
N VAL A 193 -14.95 -1.26 -4.48
CA VAL A 193 -14.68 -1.47 -3.06
C VAL A 193 -15.90 -2.02 -2.35
N TRP A 194 -15.67 -2.94 -1.44
CA TRP A 194 -16.62 -3.38 -0.42
C TRP A 194 -16.41 -2.50 0.81
N SER A 195 -17.40 -1.68 1.18
CA SER A 195 -17.36 -0.97 2.46
C SER A 195 -17.40 -1.97 3.61
N ALA A 196 -16.43 -1.90 4.51
CA ALA A 196 -16.34 -2.84 5.61
C ALA A 196 -17.39 -2.56 6.68
N SER A 197 -18.15 -3.59 7.05
CA SER A 197 -19.05 -3.58 8.21
C SER A 197 -18.30 -3.80 9.53
N LYS A 198 -17.17 -4.52 9.46
CA LYS A 198 -16.24 -4.73 10.58
C LYS A 198 -14.81 -4.65 10.09
N SER A 199 -13.95 -4.11 10.94
CA SER A 199 -12.52 -4.06 10.69
C SER A 199 -11.73 -4.33 11.96
N HIS A 200 -10.54 -4.89 11.82
CA HIS A 200 -9.65 -5.19 12.92
C HIS A 200 -8.19 -4.98 12.49
N PHE A 201 -7.43 -4.32 13.34
CA PHE A 201 -5.99 -4.20 13.21
C PHE A 201 -5.32 -4.43 14.55
N GLU A 202 -4.38 -5.34 14.58
CA GLU A 202 -3.53 -5.61 15.73
C GLU A 202 -2.07 -5.64 15.30
N SER A 203 -1.23 -4.83 15.95
CA SER A 203 0.21 -4.76 15.70
C SER A 203 0.94 -4.17 16.90
N ASP A 204 2.20 -4.56 17.09
CA ASP A 204 3.17 -3.77 17.86
C ASP A 204 3.67 -2.62 16.97
N ALA A 205 2.82 -1.61 16.77
CA ALA A 205 3.03 -0.55 15.81
C ALA A 205 4.29 0.26 16.11
N GLY A 206 4.53 0.57 17.39
CA GLY A 206 5.71 1.33 17.81
C GLY A 206 7.03 0.62 17.50
N THR A 207 7.08 -0.69 17.69
CA THR A 207 8.28 -1.48 17.36
C THR A 207 8.40 -1.77 15.86
N LEU A 208 7.29 -2.00 15.17
CA LEU A 208 7.31 -2.41 13.76
C LEU A 208 7.50 -1.23 12.82
N TYR A 209 6.80 -0.12 13.06
CA TYR A 209 6.76 1.04 12.16
C TYR A 209 7.59 2.23 12.66
N GLY A 210 7.78 2.33 13.97
CA GLY A 210 8.49 3.41 14.65
C GLY A 210 7.67 3.97 15.82
N PRO A 211 8.34 4.54 16.85
CA PRO A 211 7.70 4.99 18.08
C PRO A 211 6.59 6.01 17.84
N GLU A 212 6.69 6.83 16.80
CA GLU A 212 5.70 7.82 16.40
C GLU A 212 4.37 7.23 15.96
N PHE A 213 4.34 5.97 15.54
CA PHE A 213 3.11 5.27 15.14
C PHE A 213 2.45 4.50 16.28
N LYS A 214 3.03 4.51 17.48
CA LYS A 214 2.55 3.72 18.63
C LYS A 214 1.06 3.93 18.91
N ASP A 215 0.61 5.16 18.85
CA ASP A 215 -0.74 5.57 19.27
C ASP A 215 -1.70 5.83 18.09
N CYS A 216 -1.22 5.72 16.84
CA CYS A 216 -2.01 6.07 15.65
C CYS A 216 -3.21 5.16 15.39
N PHE A 217 -3.26 3.97 16.01
CA PHE A 217 -4.26 2.93 15.73
C PHE A 217 -5.20 2.65 16.92
N HIS A 218 -5.17 3.46 17.96
CA HIS A 218 -6.04 3.29 19.12
C HIS A 218 -7.50 3.66 18.86
N GLN A 219 -7.73 4.56 17.92
CA GLN A 219 -9.07 4.94 17.47
C GLN A 219 -9.51 4.07 16.28
N PRO A 220 -10.80 3.87 16.08
CA PRO A 220 -11.29 3.23 14.87
C PRO A 220 -10.78 3.94 13.61
N PRO A 221 -10.57 3.22 12.50
CA PRO A 221 -10.20 3.86 11.24
C PRO A 221 -11.31 4.81 10.77
N ALA A 222 -10.91 5.93 10.17
CA ALA A 222 -11.84 6.88 9.56
C ALA A 222 -12.58 6.28 8.36
N SER A 223 -11.97 5.30 7.70
CA SER A 223 -12.55 4.52 6.60
C SER A 223 -11.92 3.14 6.57
N ALA A 224 -12.72 2.11 6.34
CA ALA A 224 -12.28 0.74 6.17
C ALA A 224 -13.02 0.08 5.01
N PHE A 225 -12.30 -0.58 4.12
CA PHE A 225 -12.88 -1.25 2.96
C PHE A 225 -11.96 -2.35 2.41
N ILE A 226 -12.51 -3.20 1.54
CA ILE A 226 -11.73 -4.15 0.75
C ILE A 226 -11.82 -3.70 -0.71
N ALA A 227 -10.69 -3.38 -1.35
CA ALA A 227 -10.68 -3.12 -2.78
C ALA A 227 -10.51 -4.44 -3.55
N GLU A 228 -11.25 -4.57 -4.66
CA GLU A 228 -11.22 -5.76 -5.52
C GLU A 228 -9.81 -6.00 -6.09
N GLY A 229 -9.16 -4.90 -6.44
CA GLY A 229 -7.88 -4.93 -7.13
C GLY A 229 -8.02 -5.21 -8.62
N SER A 230 -6.89 -5.25 -9.31
CA SER A 230 -6.81 -5.50 -10.74
C SER A 230 -5.42 -5.97 -11.17
N ALA A 231 -5.23 -6.19 -12.46
CA ALA A 231 -3.92 -6.20 -13.06
C ALA A 231 -3.26 -4.83 -12.85
N VAL A 232 -1.97 -4.85 -12.51
CA VAL A 232 -1.15 -3.66 -12.27
C VAL A 232 0.16 -3.76 -13.03
N SER A 233 0.65 -2.60 -13.45
CA SER A 233 1.99 -2.46 -14.04
C SER A 233 2.76 -1.42 -13.25
N VAL A 234 3.93 -1.79 -12.77
CA VAL A 234 4.87 -0.88 -12.14
C VAL A 234 5.99 -0.58 -13.12
N HIS A 235 6.24 0.69 -13.37
CA HIS A 235 7.22 1.14 -14.34
C HIS A 235 8.60 1.29 -13.70
N PHE A 236 9.66 1.31 -14.53
CA PHE A 236 11.00 1.55 -14.04
C PHE A 236 11.09 2.84 -13.24
N PRO A 237 11.74 2.80 -12.08
CA PRO A 237 11.93 3.98 -11.26
C PRO A 237 12.90 4.97 -11.92
N ARG A 238 12.70 6.25 -11.63
CA ARG A 238 13.63 7.30 -11.99
C ARG A 238 14.01 8.13 -10.77
N ARG A 239 15.21 8.69 -10.78
CA ARG A 239 15.63 9.66 -9.78
C ARG A 239 15.03 11.01 -10.10
N LEU A 240 14.58 11.74 -9.09
CA LEU A 240 14.15 13.11 -9.27
C LEU A 240 15.39 14.01 -9.41
N ALA A 241 15.39 14.87 -10.43
CA ALA A 241 16.26 16.03 -10.47
C ALA A 241 15.63 17.09 -9.53
N LEU A 242 16.28 17.38 -8.41
CA LEU A 242 15.85 18.35 -7.39
C LEU A 242 16.78 19.55 -7.41
#